data_9e5af1850a99014ffdff7f9b04122dba
#
_entry.id   9e5af1850a99014ffdff7f9b04122dba
#
_cell.length_a   1.000
_cell.length_b   1.000
_cell.length_c   1.000
_cell.angle_alpha   90.00
_cell.angle_beta   90.00
_cell.angle_gamma   90.00
#
_symmetry.space_group_name_H-M   'P 1'
#
loop_
_entity.id
_entity.type
_entity.pdbx_description
1 polymer ?
#
loop_
_entity_poly.entity_id
_entity_poly.type
_entity_poly.pdbx_seq_one_letter_code
_entity_poly.pdbx_strand_id
1 'polypeptide(L)'
;MAEAAVVAPPNPEVIQPHHDVKLFNRWTFEDITVNDISLADYIGVQAKHATYVPHTAGRYSVKRFRKAQCPIVERLTNSLQMHGRNNGKKLKAVTIIKHAMEIIHLLTDQNPVQVIVDAVVNRRQAVDISPLRRVNQALYLLTTGAREAAFRNIKTIAECLADELINAAKGSSNSYAIKKKDEIERVAKANR
;
A
#
# COMPACT_ATOMS: atom_id res chain seq x y z
N MET A 1 47.38 -44.34 -21.60
CA MET A 1 45.98 -44.60 -21.24
C MET A 1 45.44 -43.27 -20.73
N ALA A 2 44.62 -42.59 -21.55
CA ALA A 2 44.01 -41.33 -21.19
C ALA A 2 42.63 -41.61 -20.58
N GLU A 3 42.47 -41.25 -19.34
CA GLU A 3 41.23 -41.38 -18.57
C GLU A 3 40.26 -40.28 -19.01
N ALA A 4 39.18 -40.69 -19.67
CA ALA A 4 38.15 -39.77 -20.13
C ALA A 4 37.33 -39.28 -18.94
N ALA A 5 37.41 -38.00 -18.62
CA ALA A 5 36.56 -37.34 -17.63
C ALA A 5 35.09 -37.38 -18.09
N VAL A 6 34.27 -38.12 -17.36
CA VAL A 6 32.82 -38.15 -17.54
C VAL A 6 32.26 -36.83 -17.02
N VAL A 7 31.88 -35.94 -17.95
CA VAL A 7 31.14 -34.71 -17.62
C VAL A 7 29.74 -35.12 -17.20
N ALA A 8 29.40 -34.91 -15.95
CA ALA A 8 28.04 -35.11 -15.44
C ALA A 8 27.07 -34.19 -16.18
N PRO A 9 25.85 -34.66 -16.55
CA PRO A 9 24.87 -33.80 -17.21
C PRO A 9 24.41 -32.67 -16.25
N PRO A 10 24.14 -31.47 -16.78
CA PRO A 10 23.68 -30.38 -15.96
C PRO A 10 22.36 -30.77 -15.29
N ASN A 11 22.31 -30.53 -13.99
CA ASN A 11 21.15 -30.77 -13.16
C ASN A 11 19.92 -30.08 -13.79
N PRO A 12 18.79 -30.77 -14.03
CA PRO A 12 17.61 -30.13 -14.54
C PRO A 12 17.17 -29.10 -13.49
N GLU A 13 17.23 -27.82 -13.84
CA GLU A 13 16.65 -26.76 -13.05
C GLU A 13 15.20 -27.14 -12.75
N VAL A 14 14.93 -27.43 -11.51
CA VAL A 14 13.58 -27.67 -11.03
C VAL A 14 12.86 -26.33 -11.20
N ILE A 15 12.17 -26.17 -12.32
CA ILE A 15 11.24 -25.06 -12.57
C ILE A 15 10.16 -25.22 -11.52
N GLN A 16 10.35 -24.59 -10.38
CA GLN A 16 9.27 -24.45 -9.40
C GLN A 16 8.17 -23.63 -10.09
N PRO A 17 6.94 -24.14 -10.17
CA PRO A 17 5.84 -23.36 -10.71
C PRO A 17 5.70 -22.12 -9.83
N HIS A 18 6.14 -20.97 -10.33
CA HIS A 18 5.85 -19.69 -9.72
C HIS A 18 4.33 -19.51 -9.80
N HIS A 19 3.63 -19.92 -8.75
CA HIS A 19 2.26 -19.52 -8.57
C HIS A 19 2.26 -18.01 -8.35
N ASP A 20 2.05 -17.26 -9.42
CA ASP A 20 1.91 -15.82 -9.39
C ASP A 20 0.73 -15.46 -8.49
N VAL A 21 1.03 -15.11 -7.25
CA VAL A 21 0.02 -14.72 -6.28
C VAL A 21 -0.50 -13.34 -6.66
N LYS A 22 -1.72 -13.27 -7.18
CA LYS A 22 -2.38 -12.02 -7.57
C LYS A 22 -3.37 -11.58 -6.51
N LEU A 23 -3.30 -10.33 -6.09
CA LEU A 23 -4.27 -9.74 -5.16
C LEU A 23 -5.67 -9.73 -5.80
N PHE A 24 -6.66 -10.30 -5.10
CA PHE A 24 -8.03 -10.53 -5.60
C PHE A 24 -8.09 -11.31 -6.92
N ASN A 25 -7.08 -12.15 -7.21
CA ASN A 25 -6.88 -12.88 -8.47
C ASN A 25 -6.75 -11.98 -9.72
N ARG A 26 -6.43 -10.69 -9.56
CA ARG A 26 -6.36 -9.71 -10.65
C ARG A 26 -5.02 -8.95 -10.70
N TRP A 27 -4.53 -8.48 -9.57
CA TRP A 27 -3.43 -7.51 -9.50
C TRP A 27 -2.11 -8.19 -9.16
N THR A 28 -1.11 -7.99 -10.01
CA THR A 28 0.27 -8.50 -9.80
C THR A 28 1.06 -7.61 -8.84
N PHE A 29 2.08 -8.19 -8.20
CA PHE A 29 3.01 -7.47 -7.33
C PHE A 29 4.40 -7.30 -7.96
N GLU A 30 4.64 -7.86 -9.16
CA GLU A 30 5.98 -7.96 -9.75
C GLU A 30 6.51 -6.63 -10.28
N ASP A 31 5.65 -5.81 -10.88
CA ASP A 31 6.04 -4.57 -11.56
C ASP A 31 5.93 -3.31 -10.66
N ILE A 32 5.86 -3.51 -9.34
CA ILE A 32 5.65 -2.41 -8.41
C ILE A 32 6.99 -1.82 -7.97
N THR A 33 7.18 -0.54 -8.26
CA THR A 33 8.36 0.22 -7.88
C THR A 33 8.08 1.17 -6.73
N VAL A 34 9.05 1.32 -5.83
CA VAL A 34 9.01 2.31 -4.75
C VAL A 34 10.07 3.36 -5.05
N ASN A 35 9.66 4.56 -5.44
CA ASN A 35 10.56 5.63 -5.88
C ASN A 35 11.43 6.23 -4.76
N ASP A 36 11.04 6.06 -3.50
CA ASP A 36 11.81 6.56 -2.34
C ASP A 36 12.56 5.39 -1.68
N ILE A 37 13.89 5.37 -1.85
CA ILE A 37 14.79 4.35 -1.28
C ILE A 37 14.63 4.27 0.24
N SER A 38 14.37 5.40 0.92
CA SER A 38 14.23 5.43 2.38
C SER A 38 12.96 4.71 2.88
N LEU A 39 11.95 4.53 2.02
CA LEU A 39 10.69 3.87 2.33
C LEU A 39 10.60 2.43 1.82
N ALA A 40 11.50 2.00 0.94
CA ALA A 40 11.44 0.69 0.28
C ALA A 40 11.33 -0.47 1.28
N ASP A 41 12.09 -0.43 2.37
CA ASP A 41 12.07 -1.48 3.41
C ASP A 41 10.82 -1.42 4.33
N TYR A 42 10.07 -0.32 4.28
CA TYR A 42 8.91 -0.08 5.17
C TYR A 42 7.57 -0.21 4.46
N ILE A 43 7.59 -0.48 3.16
CA ILE A 43 6.41 -0.74 2.33
C ILE A 43 6.43 -2.19 1.87
N GLY A 44 5.56 -3.02 2.42
CA GLY A 44 5.47 -4.44 2.07
C GLY A 44 4.74 -4.65 0.73
N VAL A 45 5.47 -4.54 -0.39
CA VAL A 45 4.92 -4.71 -1.76
C VAL A 45 5.67 -5.76 -2.57
N GLN A 46 6.84 -6.21 -2.11
CA GLN A 46 7.65 -7.20 -2.82
C GLN A 46 6.91 -8.55 -2.96
N ALA A 47 7.29 -9.37 -3.92
CA ALA A 47 6.68 -10.68 -4.17
C ALA A 47 6.58 -11.57 -2.90
N LYS A 48 7.55 -11.47 -1.97
CA LYS A 48 7.50 -12.16 -0.66
C LYS A 48 6.33 -11.73 0.25
N HIS A 49 5.69 -10.59 -0.04
CA HIS A 49 4.53 -10.06 0.69
C HIS A 49 3.24 -10.20 -0.11
N ALA A 50 3.28 -10.89 -1.25
CA ALA A 50 2.12 -11.12 -2.08
C ALA A 50 1.07 -11.97 -1.35
N THR A 51 -0.18 -11.54 -1.42
CA THR A 51 -1.33 -12.21 -0.80
C THR A 51 -2.53 -12.18 -1.73
N TYR A 52 -3.34 -13.24 -1.72
CA TYR A 52 -4.58 -13.26 -2.50
C TYR A 52 -5.63 -12.28 -1.97
N VAL A 53 -5.67 -12.09 -0.64
CA VAL A 53 -6.62 -11.20 0.04
C VAL A 53 -5.86 -10.44 1.12
N PRO A 54 -6.13 -9.14 1.36
CA PRO A 54 -5.44 -8.36 2.38
C PRO A 54 -5.95 -8.69 3.79
N HIS A 55 -5.86 -9.96 4.16
CA HIS A 55 -6.27 -10.53 5.45
C HIS A 55 -5.42 -11.75 5.80
N THR A 56 -4.23 -11.50 6.37
CA THR A 56 -3.26 -12.57 6.64
C THR A 56 -3.31 -13.15 8.04
N ALA A 57 -4.13 -12.60 8.95
CA ALA A 57 -4.13 -12.91 10.40
C ALA A 57 -2.74 -12.79 11.07
N GLY A 58 -1.81 -12.06 10.47
CA GLY A 58 -0.44 -11.89 10.93
C GLY A 58 -0.36 -11.10 12.24
N ARG A 59 0.50 -11.55 13.17
CA ARG A 59 0.79 -10.88 14.43
C ARG A 59 1.89 -9.83 14.28
N TYR A 60 1.60 -8.75 13.53
CA TYR A 60 2.59 -7.72 13.20
C TYR A 60 2.91 -6.74 14.35
N SER A 61 2.14 -6.73 15.42
CA SER A 61 2.34 -5.84 16.57
C SER A 61 3.17 -6.45 17.71
N VAL A 62 3.52 -7.75 17.66
CA VAL A 62 4.25 -8.45 18.72
C VAL A 62 5.68 -7.94 18.88
N LYS A 63 6.37 -7.62 17.77
CA LYS A 63 7.74 -7.08 17.80
C LYS A 63 7.76 -5.68 17.16
N ARG A 64 8.68 -4.85 17.68
CA ARG A 64 8.95 -3.51 17.15
C ARG A 64 9.35 -3.58 15.68
N PHE A 65 8.87 -2.67 14.84
CA PHE A 65 9.08 -2.59 13.39
C PHE A 65 8.51 -3.76 12.56
N ARG A 66 8.01 -4.83 13.15
CA ARG A 66 7.46 -5.96 12.41
C ARG A 66 6.30 -5.58 11.49
N LYS A 67 5.56 -4.54 11.81
CA LYS A 67 4.47 -4.03 10.96
C LYS A 67 4.93 -3.47 9.61
N ALA A 68 6.23 -3.21 9.42
CA ALA A 68 6.78 -2.86 8.13
C ALA A 68 6.66 -4.00 7.11
N GLN A 69 6.71 -5.25 7.58
CA GLN A 69 6.57 -6.45 6.75
C GLN A 69 5.11 -6.78 6.38
N CYS A 70 4.15 -6.09 6.99
CA CYS A 70 2.75 -6.27 6.64
C CYS A 70 2.48 -5.71 5.24
N PRO A 71 1.79 -6.45 4.35
CA PRO A 71 1.40 -5.94 3.04
C PRO A 71 0.75 -4.57 3.13
N ILE A 72 1.14 -3.64 2.24
CA ILE A 72 0.66 -2.25 2.32
C ILE A 72 -0.86 -2.15 2.19
N VAL A 73 -1.46 -2.99 1.35
CA VAL A 73 -2.92 -3.02 1.16
C VAL A 73 -3.62 -3.51 2.44
N GLU A 74 -3.05 -4.49 3.17
CA GLU A 74 -3.59 -4.92 4.45
C GLU A 74 -3.46 -3.83 5.53
N ARG A 75 -2.37 -3.05 5.51
CA ARG A 75 -2.23 -1.89 6.41
C ARG A 75 -3.29 -0.83 6.13
N LEU A 76 -3.58 -0.57 4.86
CA LEU A 76 -4.66 0.33 4.46
C LEU A 76 -6.02 -0.20 4.93
N THR A 77 -6.27 -1.51 4.77
CA THR A 77 -7.48 -2.19 5.28
C THR A 77 -7.64 -2.01 6.78
N ASN A 78 -6.57 -2.20 7.54
CA ASN A 78 -6.59 -2.03 8.99
C ASN A 78 -6.84 -0.57 9.39
N SER A 79 -6.34 0.40 8.62
CA SER A 79 -6.59 1.82 8.87
C SER A 79 -8.05 2.22 8.62
N LEU A 80 -8.75 1.57 7.69
CA LEU A 80 -10.19 1.81 7.47
C LEU A 80 -11.07 1.39 8.64
N GLN A 81 -10.62 0.48 9.50
CA GLN A 81 -11.36 0.00 10.68
C GLN A 81 -11.38 0.98 11.85
N MET A 82 -10.84 2.17 11.72
CA MET A 82 -10.86 3.18 12.78
C MET A 82 -12.27 3.54 13.20
N HIS A 83 -12.39 3.99 14.46
CA HIS A 83 -13.60 4.31 15.21
C HIS A 83 -14.38 3.08 15.70
N GLY A 84 -14.91 3.17 16.93
CA GLY A 84 -15.49 2.07 17.68
C GLY A 84 -16.57 1.30 16.92
N ARG A 85 -17.44 1.97 16.17
CA ARG A 85 -18.51 1.33 15.39
C ARG A 85 -18.00 0.44 14.23
N ASN A 86 -16.76 0.62 13.80
CA ASN A 86 -16.14 -0.11 12.70
C ASN A 86 -15.14 -1.18 13.20
N ASN A 87 -14.88 -1.25 14.51
CA ASN A 87 -13.94 -2.19 15.08
C ASN A 87 -14.32 -3.64 14.75
N GLY A 88 -13.34 -4.44 14.34
CA GLY A 88 -13.54 -5.85 13.99
C GLY A 88 -14.19 -6.12 12.64
N LYS A 89 -14.66 -5.10 11.90
CA LYS A 89 -15.33 -5.27 10.60
C LYS A 89 -14.33 -5.35 9.44
N LYS A 90 -13.30 -6.19 9.56
CA LYS A 90 -12.20 -6.27 8.58
C LYS A 90 -12.68 -6.75 7.21
N LEU A 91 -13.58 -7.72 7.13
CA LEU A 91 -14.11 -8.21 5.86
C LEU A 91 -14.84 -7.11 5.07
N LYS A 92 -15.59 -6.24 5.76
CA LYS A 92 -16.22 -5.08 5.12
C LYS A 92 -15.19 -4.08 4.58
N ALA A 93 -14.10 -3.84 5.31
CA ALA A 93 -13.01 -3.00 4.84
C ALA A 93 -12.29 -3.60 3.63
N VAL A 94 -12.09 -4.93 3.60
CA VAL A 94 -11.55 -5.65 2.43
C VAL A 94 -12.43 -5.45 1.19
N THR A 95 -13.75 -5.56 1.34
CA THR A 95 -14.71 -5.35 0.23
C THR A 95 -14.63 -3.91 -0.29
N ILE A 96 -14.54 -2.91 0.61
CA ILE A 96 -14.39 -1.50 0.21
C ILE A 96 -13.11 -1.29 -0.60
N ILE A 97 -11.99 -1.86 -0.16
CA ILE A 97 -10.72 -1.75 -0.89
C ILE A 97 -10.80 -2.46 -2.25
N LYS A 98 -11.42 -3.63 -2.32
CA LYS A 98 -11.61 -4.33 -3.59
C LYS A 98 -12.33 -3.43 -4.61
N HIS A 99 -13.45 -2.85 -4.23
CA HIS A 99 -14.20 -1.94 -5.10
C HIS A 99 -13.40 -0.67 -5.44
N ALA A 100 -12.70 -0.08 -4.47
CA ALA A 100 -11.86 1.09 -4.72
C ALA A 100 -10.74 0.79 -5.73
N MET A 101 -10.09 -0.38 -5.65
CA MET A 101 -9.08 -0.79 -6.61
C MET A 101 -9.64 -1.03 -8.01
N GLU A 102 -10.84 -1.57 -8.12
CA GLU A 102 -11.54 -1.73 -9.40
C GLU A 102 -11.84 -0.35 -10.04
N ILE A 103 -12.29 0.61 -9.24
CA ILE A 103 -12.55 2.00 -9.69
C ILE A 103 -11.25 2.68 -10.12
N ILE A 104 -10.17 2.54 -9.35
CA ILE A 104 -8.85 3.12 -9.69
C ILE A 104 -8.39 2.58 -11.05
N HIS A 105 -8.49 1.28 -11.28
CA HIS A 105 -8.11 0.69 -12.55
C HIS A 105 -8.93 1.22 -13.72
N LEU A 106 -10.24 1.32 -13.56
CA LEU A 106 -11.14 1.86 -14.59
C LEU A 106 -10.86 3.33 -14.94
N LEU A 107 -10.37 4.12 -13.97
CA LEU A 107 -10.10 5.55 -14.17
C LEU A 107 -8.67 5.85 -14.62
N THR A 108 -7.71 4.97 -14.35
CA THR A 108 -6.28 5.24 -14.59
C THR A 108 -5.62 4.25 -15.53
N ASP A 109 -6.26 3.11 -15.82
CA ASP A 109 -5.69 1.97 -16.56
C ASP A 109 -4.35 1.44 -15.99
N GLN A 110 -4.01 1.85 -14.77
CA GLN A 110 -2.78 1.45 -14.07
C GLN A 110 -3.04 0.34 -13.06
N ASN A 111 -1.95 -0.31 -12.59
CA ASN A 111 -2.05 -1.25 -11.49
C ASN A 111 -2.43 -0.48 -10.20
N PRO A 112 -3.59 -0.76 -9.59
CA PRO A 112 -4.05 -0.04 -8.40
C PRO A 112 -3.09 -0.14 -7.22
N VAL A 113 -2.30 -1.21 -7.11
CA VAL A 113 -1.30 -1.37 -6.05
C VAL A 113 -0.19 -0.34 -6.21
N GLN A 114 0.25 -0.05 -7.45
CA GLN A 114 1.21 1.02 -7.73
C GLN A 114 0.65 2.39 -7.32
N VAL A 115 -0.59 2.68 -7.67
CA VAL A 115 -1.24 3.96 -7.29
C VAL A 115 -1.30 4.13 -5.77
N ILE A 116 -1.57 3.06 -5.01
CA ILE A 116 -1.54 3.09 -3.54
C ILE A 116 -0.11 3.37 -3.02
N VAL A 117 0.90 2.75 -3.62
CA VAL A 117 2.31 2.99 -3.24
C VAL A 117 2.69 4.44 -3.51
N ASP A 118 2.38 4.97 -4.68
CA ASP A 118 2.68 6.35 -5.06
C ASP A 118 1.97 7.35 -4.16
N ALA A 119 0.71 7.10 -3.79
CA ALA A 119 -0.03 7.92 -2.83
C ALA A 119 0.62 7.95 -1.44
N VAL A 120 1.27 6.86 -1.01
CA VAL A 120 1.99 6.79 0.26
C VAL A 120 3.36 7.49 0.17
N VAL A 121 4.08 7.32 -0.96
CA VAL A 121 5.43 7.86 -1.19
C VAL A 121 5.40 9.37 -1.41
N ASN A 122 4.43 9.90 -2.16
CA ASN A 122 4.31 11.34 -2.48
C ASN A 122 4.15 12.25 -1.25
N ARG A 123 4.05 11.66 -0.08
CA ARG A 123 4.07 12.38 1.17
C ARG A 123 5.50 12.66 1.64
N ARG A 124 6.21 13.56 0.95
CA ARG A 124 7.48 14.13 1.43
C ARG A 124 7.21 15.02 2.64
N GLN A 125 8.14 15.03 3.59
CA GLN A 125 8.04 15.85 4.79
C GLN A 125 9.36 16.60 5.01
N ALA A 126 9.29 17.90 5.28
CA ALA A 126 10.44 18.76 5.46
C ALA A 126 11.19 18.55 6.80
N VAL A 127 10.67 17.71 7.69
CA VAL A 127 11.23 17.40 9.01
C VAL A 127 11.64 15.93 9.02
N ASP A 128 12.79 15.62 9.62
CA ASP A 128 13.27 14.25 9.79
C ASP A 128 12.34 13.44 10.68
N ILE A 129 11.59 12.53 10.04
CA ILE A 129 10.68 11.61 10.72
C ILE A 129 11.05 10.18 10.33
N SER A 130 10.96 9.27 11.30
CA SER A 130 11.17 7.84 11.05
C SER A 130 10.32 7.37 9.84
N PRO A 131 10.92 6.63 8.88
CA PRO A 131 10.23 6.16 7.68
C PRO A 131 8.95 5.40 7.98
N LEU A 132 8.97 4.52 9.00
CA LEU A 132 7.79 3.79 9.44
C LEU A 132 6.65 4.72 9.90
N ARG A 133 6.99 5.82 10.59
CA ARG A 133 6.01 6.84 11.02
C ARG A 133 5.44 7.60 9.82
N ARG A 134 6.27 7.91 8.81
CA ARG A 134 5.81 8.53 7.56
C ARG A 134 4.75 7.68 6.88
N VAL A 135 5.01 6.38 6.70
CA VAL A 135 4.05 5.45 6.09
C VAL A 135 2.76 5.36 6.93
N ASN A 136 2.86 5.23 8.26
CA ASN A 136 1.68 5.17 9.13
C ASN A 136 0.82 6.43 9.02
N GLN A 137 1.45 7.58 9.03
CA GLN A 137 0.76 8.86 8.97
C GLN A 137 0.13 9.11 7.60
N ALA A 138 0.78 8.65 6.51
CA ALA A 138 0.21 8.69 5.16
C ALA A 138 -1.09 7.87 5.09
N LEU A 139 -1.06 6.61 5.53
CA LEU A 139 -2.24 5.75 5.56
C LEU A 139 -3.37 6.33 6.43
N TYR A 140 -3.02 6.90 7.57
CA TYR A 140 -3.99 7.57 8.46
C TYR A 140 -4.71 8.72 7.75
N LEU A 141 -3.98 9.61 7.09
CA LEU A 141 -4.58 10.77 6.43
C LEU A 141 -5.40 10.39 5.20
N LEU A 142 -4.93 9.43 4.39
CA LEU A 142 -5.68 8.93 3.24
C LEU A 142 -7.03 8.34 3.67
N THR A 143 -7.04 7.51 4.71
CA THR A 143 -8.28 6.91 5.21
C THR A 143 -9.18 7.92 5.92
N THR A 144 -8.63 8.94 6.58
CA THR A 144 -9.40 10.02 7.20
C THR A 144 -10.03 10.90 6.13
N GLY A 145 -9.27 11.29 5.10
CA GLY A 145 -9.78 12.07 3.98
C GLY A 145 -10.92 11.38 3.26
N ALA A 146 -10.75 10.10 2.94
CA ALA A 146 -11.81 9.31 2.31
C ALA A 146 -13.08 9.21 3.20
N ARG A 147 -12.91 9.09 4.52
CA ARG A 147 -14.03 9.02 5.47
C ARG A 147 -14.76 10.36 5.59
N GLU A 148 -14.04 11.46 5.69
CA GLU A 148 -14.63 12.79 5.72
C GLU A 148 -15.37 13.12 4.41
N ALA A 149 -14.77 12.77 3.26
CA ALA A 149 -15.40 12.94 1.96
C ALA A 149 -16.68 12.11 1.79
N ALA A 150 -16.73 10.91 2.37
CA ALA A 150 -17.91 10.04 2.29
C ALA A 150 -19.01 10.43 3.29
N PHE A 151 -18.71 11.26 4.30
CA PHE A 151 -19.69 11.62 5.31
C PHE A 151 -20.77 12.53 4.72
N ARG A 152 -22.05 12.11 4.84
CA ARG A 152 -23.22 12.80 4.28
C ARG A 152 -23.14 13.05 2.76
N ASN A 153 -22.40 12.23 2.05
CA ASN A 153 -22.27 12.32 0.60
C ASN A 153 -23.08 11.20 -0.08
N ILE A 154 -23.48 11.43 -1.33
CA ILE A 154 -24.14 10.44 -2.18
C ILE A 154 -23.12 9.37 -2.63
N LYS A 155 -21.84 9.75 -2.79
CA LYS A 155 -20.75 8.84 -3.13
C LYS A 155 -20.49 7.82 -2.04
N THR A 156 -20.21 6.59 -2.44
CA THR A 156 -19.81 5.51 -1.53
C THR A 156 -18.41 5.75 -0.98
N ILE A 157 -18.08 5.13 0.15
CA ILE A 157 -16.73 5.19 0.75
C ILE A 157 -15.66 4.63 -0.21
N ALA A 158 -15.99 3.66 -1.06
CA ALA A 158 -15.07 3.10 -2.04
C ALA A 158 -14.71 4.10 -3.13
N GLU A 159 -15.68 4.84 -3.65
CA GLU A 159 -15.48 5.91 -4.63
C GLU A 159 -14.65 7.06 -4.03
N CYS A 160 -14.99 7.51 -2.84
CA CYS A 160 -14.24 8.57 -2.16
C CYS A 160 -12.79 8.14 -1.86
N LEU A 161 -12.57 6.87 -1.51
CA LEU A 161 -11.23 6.33 -1.29
C LEU A 161 -10.44 6.28 -2.60
N ALA A 162 -11.06 5.87 -3.70
CA ALA A 162 -10.43 5.84 -5.02
C ALA A 162 -10.03 7.25 -5.48
N ASP A 163 -10.94 8.22 -5.36
CA ASP A 163 -10.68 9.62 -5.68
C ASP A 163 -9.50 10.18 -4.85
N GLU A 164 -9.50 9.91 -3.54
CA GLU A 164 -8.42 10.35 -2.63
C GLU A 164 -7.07 9.74 -3.01
N LEU A 165 -7.02 8.42 -3.30
CA LEU A 165 -5.79 7.73 -3.69
C LEU A 165 -5.25 8.24 -5.03
N ILE A 166 -6.10 8.44 -6.04
CA ILE A 166 -5.70 8.98 -7.35
C ILE A 166 -5.16 10.40 -7.21
N ASN A 167 -5.86 11.26 -6.46
CA ASN A 167 -5.42 12.64 -6.25
C ASN A 167 -4.12 12.71 -5.45
N ALA A 168 -3.95 11.85 -4.44
CA ALA A 168 -2.73 11.76 -3.66
C ALA A 168 -1.54 11.26 -4.48
N ALA A 169 -1.75 10.24 -5.34
CA ALA A 169 -0.72 9.73 -6.24
C ALA A 169 -0.24 10.79 -7.24
N LYS A 170 -1.16 11.62 -7.75
CA LYS A 170 -0.83 12.76 -8.62
C LYS A 170 -0.23 13.96 -7.87
N GLY A 171 -0.20 13.95 -6.53
CA GLY A 171 0.23 15.11 -5.74
C GLY A 171 -0.70 16.31 -5.82
N SER A 172 -1.97 16.11 -6.18
CA SER A 172 -2.95 17.18 -6.35
C SER A 172 -3.39 17.77 -5.01
N SER A 173 -3.53 19.08 -4.96
CA SER A 173 -4.09 19.78 -3.80
C SER A 173 -5.56 19.44 -3.50
N ASN A 174 -6.24 18.70 -4.37
CA ASN A 174 -7.61 18.23 -4.11
C ASN A 174 -7.64 17.08 -3.07
N SER A 175 -6.51 16.39 -2.86
CA SER A 175 -6.39 15.38 -1.80
C SER A 175 -6.34 16.03 -0.42
N TYR A 176 -7.12 15.49 0.51
CA TYR A 176 -7.06 15.86 1.93
C TYR A 176 -5.68 15.59 2.53
N ALA A 177 -5.07 14.44 2.19
CA ALA A 177 -3.76 14.04 2.69
C ALA A 177 -2.68 15.03 2.25
N ILE A 178 -2.71 15.53 1.01
CA ILE A 178 -1.77 16.54 0.50
C ILE A 178 -1.99 17.89 1.19
N LYS A 179 -3.24 18.35 1.33
CA LYS A 179 -3.56 19.60 2.06
C LYS A 179 -3.01 19.59 3.49
N LYS A 180 -3.22 18.50 4.22
CA LYS A 180 -2.73 18.35 5.59
C LYS A 180 -1.21 18.26 5.66
N LYS A 181 -0.56 17.65 4.69
CA LYS A 181 0.89 17.66 4.55
C LYS A 181 1.41 19.09 4.40
N ASP A 182 0.88 19.83 3.45
CA ASP A 182 1.31 21.21 3.16
C ASP A 182 1.08 22.14 4.35
N GLU A 183 -0.02 21.93 5.09
CA GLU A 183 -0.29 22.66 6.34
C GLU A 183 0.79 22.40 7.40
N ILE A 184 1.15 21.14 7.63
CA ILE A 184 2.18 20.76 8.61
C ILE A 184 3.57 21.30 8.17
N GLU A 185 3.90 21.22 6.88
CA GLU A 185 5.16 21.75 6.35
C GLU A 185 5.23 23.28 6.49
N ARG A 186 4.12 23.99 6.24
CA ARG A 186 4.05 25.44 6.42
C ARG A 186 4.27 25.83 7.87
N VAL A 187 3.64 25.15 8.83
CA VAL A 187 3.84 25.39 10.27
C VAL A 187 5.28 25.08 10.68
N ALA A 188 5.82 23.96 10.24
CA ALA A 188 7.20 23.60 10.54
C ALA A 188 8.22 24.62 9.99
N LYS A 189 7.95 25.18 8.80
CA LYS A 189 8.78 26.21 8.18
C LYS A 189 8.69 27.55 8.94
N ALA A 190 7.51 27.89 9.46
CA ALA A 190 7.30 29.10 10.22
C ALA A 190 7.94 29.05 11.63
N ASN A 191 8.12 27.83 12.18
CA ASN A 191 8.71 27.61 13.52
C ASN A 191 10.24 27.34 13.48
N ARG A 192 10.86 27.51 12.35
CA ARG A 192 12.33 27.49 12.19
C ARG A 192 12.88 28.91 12.29
#